data_1795559e93c639e496362442fff807cd
#
_entry.id   1795559e93c639e496362442fff807cd
#
_cell.length_a   1.000
_cell.length_b   1.000
_cell.length_c   1.000
_cell.angle_alpha   90.00
_cell.angle_beta   90.00
_cell.angle_gamma   90.00
#
_symmetry.space_group_name_H-M   'P 1'
#
loop_
_entity.id
_entity.type
_entity.pdbx_description
1 polymer ?
#
loop_
_entity_poly.entity_id
_entity_poly.type
_entity_poly.pdbx_seq_one_letter_code
_entity_poly.pdbx_strand_id
1 'polypeptide(L)'
;MQSGRKKTYPAKKKATPARKRSYKGKKRPVVKLNWWSIAAIVALLAFLIVHPLLERDDWEHGTSVPASFHGDYGIDISHNNRGTIVWDSLMVMTDRSGRTVKDMKAARNMAPVSFVFIKATEGQSMVDKKFRTNWKAAAEHGLQRGAYHFYRTSKDPHRQAQSFIRTVGALRHGDLPPVLDIETTHNGLTKARLNADLLVWLREVETHYGRKPVIYTYESFARDYLSREITSSYPIWIAHYDTERPDREDWQYWQFTDRALVYGIEYPVDLSIRRK
;
A
#
# COMPACT_ATOMS: atom_id res chain seq x y z
N MET A 1 -29.34 70.47 58.65
CA MET A 1 -30.39 70.52 57.59
C MET A 1 -30.21 69.39 56.63
N GLN A 2 -30.94 68.25 56.82
CA GLN A 2 -30.90 67.09 55.95
C GLN A 2 -32.15 67.07 55.08
N SER A 3 -31.96 67.10 53.76
CA SER A 3 -33.04 66.99 52.79
C SER A 3 -33.16 65.51 52.37
N GLY A 4 -34.31 64.94 52.75
CA GLY A 4 -34.66 63.55 52.42
C GLY A 4 -35.14 63.41 50.99
N ARG A 5 -34.47 62.56 50.22
CA ARG A 5 -34.93 62.13 48.87
C ARG A 5 -35.85 60.91 49.00
N LYS A 6 -37.11 61.07 48.64
CA LYS A 6 -38.12 60.03 48.55
C LYS A 6 -37.79 59.15 47.31
N LYS A 7 -37.63 57.84 47.52
CA LYS A 7 -37.53 56.85 46.43
C LYS A 7 -38.92 56.46 45.89
N THR A 8 -39.22 56.72 44.67
CA THR A 8 -40.45 56.27 44.01
C THR A 8 -40.14 54.89 43.33
N TYR A 9 -40.98 53.91 43.68
CA TYR A 9 -40.93 52.59 43.05
C TYR A 9 -41.80 52.56 41.77
N PRO A 10 -41.37 51.96 40.66
CA PRO A 10 -42.22 51.86 39.49
C PRO A 10 -43.22 50.71 39.61
N ALA A 11 -44.43 50.97 39.08
CA ALA A 11 -45.56 50.06 39.08
C ALA A 11 -45.36 48.75 38.37
N LYS A 12 -45.82 47.65 38.92
CA LYS A 12 -45.80 46.29 38.30
C LYS A 12 -46.64 46.26 37.02
N LYS A 13 -46.03 46.00 35.92
CA LYS A 13 -46.68 45.63 34.60
C LYS A 13 -47.38 44.30 34.75
N LYS A 14 -48.66 44.21 34.42
CA LYS A 14 -49.47 42.98 34.37
C LYS A 14 -48.91 42.06 33.27
N ALA A 15 -48.60 40.79 33.62
CA ALA A 15 -48.17 39.79 32.72
C ALA A 15 -49.28 39.33 31.73
N THR A 16 -49.01 39.36 30.48
CA THR A 16 -49.90 38.83 29.42
C THR A 16 -49.86 37.31 29.43
N PRO A 17 -50.98 36.58 29.28
CA PRO A 17 -50.96 35.12 29.34
C PRO A 17 -50.25 34.53 28.11
N ALA A 18 -49.30 33.61 28.34
CA ALA A 18 -48.55 32.90 27.31
C ALA A 18 -49.46 32.02 26.46
N ARG A 19 -49.47 32.29 25.16
CA ARG A 19 -50.17 31.51 24.14
C ARG A 19 -49.50 30.15 24.01
N LYS A 20 -50.13 29.06 24.46
CA LYS A 20 -49.68 27.69 24.30
C LYS A 20 -49.56 27.35 22.80
N ARG A 21 -48.35 27.28 22.28
CA ARG A 21 -48.06 26.76 20.94
C ARG A 21 -48.27 25.24 20.98
N SER A 22 -49.31 24.75 20.32
CA SER A 22 -49.51 23.33 20.08
C SER A 22 -48.43 22.82 19.09
N TYR A 23 -47.55 21.97 19.60
CA TYR A 23 -46.51 21.32 18.81
C TYR A 23 -47.18 20.16 18.04
N LYS A 24 -47.62 20.40 16.79
CA LYS A 24 -48.02 19.33 15.88
C LYS A 24 -46.77 18.54 15.51
N GLY A 25 -46.54 17.38 16.14
CA GLY A 25 -45.49 16.45 15.76
C GLY A 25 -45.60 16.08 14.30
N LYS A 26 -44.59 16.41 13.51
CA LYS A 26 -44.47 15.89 12.14
C LYS A 26 -44.32 14.37 12.20
N LYS A 27 -45.33 13.64 11.78
CA LYS A 27 -45.21 12.17 11.56
C LYS A 27 -44.04 11.92 10.61
N ARG A 28 -43.04 11.15 11.09
CA ARG A 28 -41.93 10.71 10.22
C ARG A 28 -42.52 9.89 9.08
N PRO A 29 -42.09 10.09 7.84
CA PRO A 29 -42.56 9.28 6.72
C PRO A 29 -42.18 7.83 6.98
N VAL A 30 -43.17 6.95 7.01
CA VAL A 30 -42.95 5.50 7.02
C VAL A 30 -42.51 5.12 5.60
N VAL A 31 -41.22 4.79 5.45
CA VAL A 31 -40.72 4.27 4.18
C VAL A 31 -41.33 2.89 3.97
N LYS A 32 -42.27 2.79 3.05
CA LYS A 32 -42.79 1.49 2.62
C LYS A 32 -41.75 0.84 1.72
N LEU A 33 -41.02 -0.12 2.27
CA LEU A 33 -40.13 -0.96 1.45
C LEU A 33 -41.01 -1.77 0.49
N ASN A 34 -40.80 -1.64 -0.80
CA ASN A 34 -41.39 -2.52 -1.80
C ASN A 34 -40.57 -3.81 -1.92
N TRP A 35 -41.14 -4.83 -2.55
CA TRP A 35 -40.50 -6.14 -2.73
C TRP A 35 -39.09 -6.02 -3.36
N TRP A 36 -38.88 -5.13 -4.30
CA TRP A 36 -37.60 -4.91 -4.96
C TRP A 36 -36.57 -4.31 -4.02
N SER A 37 -36.98 -3.42 -3.14
CA SER A 37 -36.09 -2.86 -2.10
C SER A 37 -35.65 -3.93 -1.09
N ILE A 38 -36.56 -4.84 -0.72
CA ILE A 38 -36.25 -5.95 0.16
C ILE A 38 -35.29 -6.93 -0.53
N ALA A 39 -35.55 -7.27 -1.79
CA ALA A 39 -34.69 -8.15 -2.58
C ALA A 39 -33.29 -7.56 -2.76
N ALA A 40 -33.16 -6.25 -3.01
CA ALA A 40 -31.88 -5.58 -3.11
C ALA A 40 -31.10 -5.57 -1.78
N ILE A 41 -31.78 -5.37 -0.65
CA ILE A 41 -31.14 -5.44 0.68
C ILE A 41 -30.68 -6.87 0.99
N VAL A 42 -31.49 -7.87 0.68
CA VAL A 42 -31.12 -9.30 0.88
C VAL A 42 -29.93 -9.67 0.00
N ALA A 43 -29.92 -9.25 -1.28
CA ALA A 43 -28.80 -9.47 -2.18
C ALA A 43 -27.50 -8.77 -1.68
N LEU A 44 -27.62 -7.55 -1.18
CA LEU A 44 -26.49 -6.81 -0.60
C LEU A 44 -25.97 -7.49 0.67
N LEU A 45 -26.85 -7.94 1.55
CA LEU A 45 -26.47 -8.67 2.77
C LEU A 45 -25.85 -10.02 2.43
N ALA A 46 -26.40 -10.75 1.45
CA ALA A 46 -25.82 -11.98 0.95
C ALA A 46 -24.42 -11.73 0.34
N PHE A 47 -24.25 -10.68 -0.44
CA PHE A 47 -22.95 -10.28 -0.98
C PHE A 47 -21.96 -9.94 0.13
N LEU A 48 -22.36 -9.15 1.14
CA LEU A 48 -21.52 -8.76 2.27
C LEU A 48 -21.11 -9.94 3.17
N ILE A 49 -21.89 -11.03 3.18
CA ILE A 49 -21.58 -12.25 3.95
C ILE A 49 -20.80 -13.26 3.10
N VAL A 50 -21.23 -13.48 1.86
CA VAL A 50 -20.63 -14.51 1.00
C VAL A 50 -19.31 -14.07 0.39
N HIS A 51 -19.17 -12.79 0.00
CA HIS A 51 -17.94 -12.28 -0.59
C HIS A 51 -16.72 -12.44 0.34
N PRO A 52 -16.78 -12.06 1.64
CA PRO A 52 -15.65 -12.29 2.55
C PRO A 52 -15.38 -13.78 2.85
N LEU A 53 -16.39 -14.64 2.71
CA LEU A 53 -16.21 -16.10 2.87
C LEU A 53 -15.51 -16.70 1.65
N LEU A 54 -15.86 -16.24 0.45
CA LEU A 54 -15.17 -16.65 -0.79
C LEU A 54 -13.73 -16.13 -0.84
N GLU A 55 -13.51 -14.88 -0.43
CA GLU A 55 -12.13 -14.34 -0.30
C GLU A 55 -11.31 -15.07 0.76
N ARG A 56 -11.95 -15.66 1.79
CA ARG A 56 -11.27 -16.40 2.85
C ARG A 56 -10.71 -17.73 2.36
N ASP A 57 -11.40 -18.40 1.43
CA ASP A 57 -10.90 -19.64 0.81
C ASP A 57 -9.64 -19.38 -0.05
N ASP A 58 -9.57 -18.25 -0.75
CA ASP A 58 -8.38 -17.87 -1.52
C ASP A 58 -7.16 -17.55 -0.62
N TRP A 59 -7.36 -17.16 0.63
CA TRP A 59 -6.28 -16.85 1.57
C TRP A 59 -5.73 -18.09 2.30
N GLU A 60 -6.47 -19.18 2.34
CA GLU A 60 -6.00 -20.45 2.89
C GLU A 60 -5.13 -21.23 1.90
N HIS A 61 -5.22 -20.92 0.60
CA HIS A 61 -4.46 -21.55 -0.46
C HIS A 61 -3.35 -20.63 -0.96
N GLY A 62 -2.12 -20.91 -0.58
CA GLY A 62 -0.96 -20.16 -1.05
C GLY A 62 -0.82 -20.21 -2.57
N THR A 63 -0.07 -19.26 -3.11
CA THR A 63 0.23 -19.13 -4.54
C THR A 63 1.30 -20.12 -4.99
N SER A 64 1.29 -20.51 -6.26
CA SER A 64 2.35 -21.33 -6.85
C SER A 64 3.62 -20.50 -7.05
N VAL A 65 4.75 -21.08 -6.67
CA VAL A 65 6.07 -20.52 -6.98
C VAL A 65 6.45 -20.97 -8.39
N PRO A 66 6.91 -20.07 -9.28
CA PRO A 66 7.32 -20.44 -10.61
C PRO A 66 8.43 -21.49 -10.60
N ALA A 67 8.16 -22.65 -11.21
CA ALA A 67 9.07 -23.82 -11.16
C ALA A 67 10.37 -23.61 -11.96
N SER A 68 10.36 -22.71 -12.94
CA SER A 68 11.47 -22.44 -13.85
C SER A 68 12.54 -21.50 -13.32
N PHE A 69 12.31 -20.86 -12.12
CA PHE A 69 13.23 -19.87 -11.60
C PHE A 69 13.82 -20.26 -10.26
N HIS A 70 15.14 -20.36 -10.21
CA HIS A 70 15.93 -20.49 -9.00
C HIS A 70 16.61 -19.15 -8.72
N GLY A 71 16.16 -18.47 -7.66
CA GLY A 71 16.68 -17.17 -7.27
C GLY A 71 16.55 -16.96 -5.76
N ASP A 72 16.90 -15.75 -5.36
CA ASP A 72 16.67 -15.33 -3.98
C ASP A 72 15.24 -14.81 -3.84
N TYR A 73 14.53 -15.25 -2.80
CA TYR A 73 13.21 -14.76 -2.48
C TYR A 73 13.27 -13.47 -1.67
N GLY A 74 12.36 -12.57 -1.95
CA GLY A 74 12.16 -11.36 -1.18
C GLY A 74 10.70 -10.98 -1.09
N ILE A 75 10.38 -10.20 -0.08
CA ILE A 75 9.06 -9.67 0.17
C ILE A 75 9.07 -8.15 0.01
N ASP A 76 7.90 -7.56 -0.20
CA ASP A 76 7.75 -6.12 -0.02
C ASP A 76 6.61 -5.80 0.93
N ILE A 77 6.82 -4.74 1.72
CA ILE A 77 5.98 -4.41 2.86
C ILE A 77 5.78 -2.91 3.01
N SER A 78 4.63 -2.56 3.58
CA SER A 78 4.26 -1.20 3.95
C SER A 78 3.47 -1.18 5.27
N HIS A 79 3.02 0.00 5.68
CA HIS A 79 2.07 0.11 6.79
C HIS A 79 0.73 -0.58 6.53
N ASN A 80 0.39 -0.87 5.27
CA ASN A 80 -0.86 -1.57 4.92
C ASN A 80 -0.81 -3.05 5.28
N ASN A 81 0.38 -3.67 5.34
CA ASN A 81 0.50 -5.05 5.78
C ASN A 81 0.08 -5.17 7.24
N ARG A 82 -0.93 -6.01 7.47
CA ARG A 82 -1.49 -6.27 8.79
C ARG A 82 -0.63 -7.30 9.53
N GLY A 83 -0.89 -7.43 10.85
CA GLY A 83 -0.29 -8.46 11.67
C GLY A 83 1.17 -8.25 12.00
N THR A 84 1.77 -9.33 12.50
CA THR A 84 3.13 -9.38 13.02
C THR A 84 4.08 -10.02 12.02
N ILE A 85 5.32 -9.54 12.00
CA ILE A 85 6.43 -10.15 11.26
C ILE A 85 7.42 -10.71 12.30
N VAL A 86 7.68 -12.01 12.25
CA VAL A 86 8.69 -12.69 13.04
C VAL A 86 9.96 -12.79 12.20
N TRP A 87 10.78 -11.77 12.28
CA TRP A 87 11.93 -11.56 11.39
C TRP A 87 12.96 -12.70 11.38
N ASP A 88 13.16 -13.37 12.52
CA ASP A 88 14.11 -14.49 12.67
C ASP A 88 13.71 -15.76 11.91
N SER A 89 12.46 -15.83 11.43
CA SER A 89 11.90 -17.07 10.90
C SER A 89 11.31 -16.94 9.51
N LEU A 90 11.67 -15.89 8.77
CA LEU A 90 11.12 -15.64 7.45
C LEU A 90 11.57 -16.70 6.44
N MET A 91 10.62 -17.53 6.00
CA MET A 91 10.87 -18.60 5.04
C MET A 91 9.74 -18.72 4.03
N VAL A 92 10.10 -18.93 2.79
CA VAL A 92 9.19 -19.39 1.72
C VAL A 92 9.20 -20.91 1.80
N MET A 93 8.07 -21.49 2.16
CA MET A 93 7.87 -22.94 2.19
C MET A 93 6.86 -23.33 1.13
N THR A 94 7.12 -24.41 0.38
CA THR A 94 6.18 -24.92 -0.63
C THR A 94 5.81 -26.35 -0.40
N ASP A 95 4.58 -26.72 -0.74
CA ASP A 95 4.09 -28.11 -0.74
C ASP A 95 4.54 -28.88 -2.01
N ARG A 96 4.00 -30.08 -2.20
CA ARG A 96 4.29 -30.95 -3.36
C ARG A 96 3.83 -30.34 -4.69
N SER A 97 2.84 -29.46 -4.66
CA SER A 97 2.33 -28.77 -5.86
C SER A 97 3.06 -27.47 -6.16
N GLY A 98 4.06 -27.11 -5.33
CA GLY A 98 4.80 -25.85 -5.45
C GLY A 98 4.07 -24.64 -4.86
N ARG A 99 2.96 -24.83 -4.14
CA ARG A 99 2.21 -23.72 -3.52
C ARG A 99 2.83 -23.33 -2.18
N THR A 100 2.87 -22.04 -1.90
CA THR A 100 3.35 -21.51 -0.63
C THR A 100 2.46 -21.98 0.53
N VAL A 101 3.07 -22.42 1.62
CA VAL A 101 2.40 -22.92 2.83
C VAL A 101 3.08 -22.37 4.09
N LYS A 102 2.34 -22.32 5.21
CA LYS A 102 2.88 -22.00 6.55
C LYS A 102 3.01 -23.21 7.45
N ASP A 103 2.33 -24.31 7.13
CA ASP A 103 2.44 -25.54 7.90
C ASP A 103 3.72 -26.30 7.52
N MET A 104 4.63 -26.43 8.47
CA MET A 104 5.88 -27.16 8.29
C MET A 104 5.66 -28.65 7.93
N LYS A 105 4.54 -29.27 8.34
CA LYS A 105 4.23 -30.66 7.98
C LYS A 105 3.83 -30.80 6.51
N ALA A 106 3.22 -29.78 5.95
CA ALA A 106 2.87 -29.71 4.53
C ALA A 106 4.07 -29.35 3.65
N ALA A 107 5.06 -28.68 4.18
CA ALA A 107 6.24 -28.21 3.46
C ALA A 107 7.05 -29.37 2.86
N ARG A 108 7.55 -29.18 1.63
CA ARG A 108 8.47 -30.09 0.91
C ARG A 108 9.76 -29.38 0.53
N ASN A 109 9.69 -28.09 0.24
CA ASN A 109 10.86 -27.25 0.00
C ASN A 109 10.80 -26.04 0.92
N MET A 110 11.97 -25.55 1.30
CA MET A 110 12.12 -24.38 2.17
C MET A 110 13.29 -23.54 1.67
N ALA A 111 13.09 -22.24 1.59
CA ALA A 111 14.11 -21.26 1.24
C ALA A 111 13.97 -20.02 2.13
N PRO A 112 15.07 -19.42 2.59
CA PRO A 112 14.99 -18.20 3.38
C PRO A 112 14.49 -17.02 2.53
N VAL A 113 13.80 -16.07 3.15
CA VAL A 113 13.63 -14.74 2.59
C VAL A 113 14.96 -14.01 2.74
N SER A 114 15.54 -13.61 1.61
CA SER A 114 16.88 -13.02 1.55
C SER A 114 16.87 -11.50 1.52
N PHE A 115 15.79 -10.90 1.03
CA PHE A 115 15.68 -9.45 0.92
C PHE A 115 14.26 -8.95 1.19
N VAL A 116 14.16 -7.66 1.51
CA VAL A 116 12.88 -6.98 1.73
C VAL A 116 12.91 -5.57 1.13
N PHE A 117 11.89 -5.22 0.37
CA PHE A 117 11.61 -3.83 0.00
C PHE A 117 10.58 -3.23 0.96
N ILE A 118 10.84 -2.03 1.46
CA ILE A 118 10.05 -1.40 2.52
C ILE A 118 9.59 -0.03 2.03
N LYS A 119 8.27 0.21 2.05
CA LYS A 119 7.72 1.53 1.70
C LYS A 119 8.31 2.59 2.61
N ALA A 120 8.96 3.60 2.01
CA ALA A 120 9.49 4.73 2.75
C ALA A 120 8.56 5.94 2.66
N THR A 121 8.16 6.28 1.43
CA THR A 121 7.40 7.49 1.17
C THR A 121 6.39 7.30 0.04
N GLU A 122 5.43 8.23 -0.04
CA GLU A 122 4.49 8.34 -1.14
C GLU A 122 4.24 9.82 -1.46
N GLY A 123 4.29 10.16 -2.74
CA GLY A 123 4.11 11.55 -3.16
C GLY A 123 5.11 12.50 -2.49
N GLN A 124 4.70 13.73 -2.24
CA GLN A 124 5.62 14.77 -1.73
C GLN A 124 5.84 14.76 -0.22
N SER A 125 4.94 14.15 0.57
CA SER A 125 4.90 14.38 2.02
C SER A 125 4.53 13.18 2.88
N MET A 126 3.97 12.12 2.29
CA MET A 126 3.58 10.96 3.08
C MET A 126 4.82 10.11 3.38
N VAL A 127 5.04 9.86 4.65
CA VAL A 127 6.07 8.94 5.15
C VAL A 127 5.36 7.72 5.73
N ASP A 128 5.81 6.51 5.33
CA ASP A 128 5.24 5.28 5.86
C ASP A 128 5.53 5.15 7.35
N LYS A 129 4.46 5.01 8.16
CA LYS A 129 4.56 5.00 9.63
C LYS A 129 5.34 3.81 10.19
N LYS A 130 5.43 2.71 9.44
CA LYS A 130 6.20 1.50 9.83
C LYS A 130 7.63 1.49 9.25
N PHE A 131 7.98 2.45 8.37
CA PHE A 131 9.27 2.43 7.67
C PHE A 131 10.45 2.28 8.62
N ARG A 132 10.59 3.18 9.59
CA ARG A 132 11.75 3.17 10.49
C ARG A 132 11.88 1.89 11.31
N THR A 133 10.75 1.37 11.79
CA THR A 133 10.71 0.12 12.57
C THR A 133 11.12 -1.07 11.70
N ASN A 134 10.51 -1.22 10.53
CA ASN A 134 10.82 -2.31 9.61
C ASN A 134 12.24 -2.20 9.04
N TRP A 135 12.68 -0.98 8.72
CA TRP A 135 14.03 -0.71 8.22
C TRP A 135 15.11 -1.15 9.20
N LYS A 136 14.91 -0.85 10.48
CA LYS A 136 15.81 -1.27 11.56
C LYS A 136 15.78 -2.80 11.73
N ALA A 137 14.59 -3.36 11.86
CA ALA A 137 14.41 -4.81 12.10
C ALA A 137 15.03 -5.64 10.98
N ALA A 138 14.79 -5.31 9.70
CA ALA A 138 15.37 -6.04 8.58
C ALA A 138 16.90 -6.11 8.65
N ALA A 139 17.56 -5.01 9.03
CA ALA A 139 19.03 -4.99 9.19
C ALA A 139 19.50 -5.80 10.38
N GLU A 140 18.79 -5.75 11.52
CA GLU A 140 19.12 -6.49 12.73
C GLU A 140 19.04 -8.01 12.53
N HIS A 141 18.16 -8.46 11.61
CA HIS A 141 17.97 -9.86 11.26
C HIS A 141 18.70 -10.29 9.96
N GLY A 142 19.62 -9.46 9.46
CA GLY A 142 20.53 -9.82 8.38
C GLY A 142 19.91 -9.85 6.97
N LEU A 143 18.69 -9.32 6.79
CA LEU A 143 18.08 -9.22 5.47
C LEU A 143 18.69 -8.07 4.68
N GLN A 144 18.92 -8.28 3.39
CA GLN A 144 19.17 -7.19 2.47
C GLN A 144 17.90 -6.35 2.34
N ARG A 145 17.96 -5.07 2.64
CA ARG A 145 16.80 -4.19 2.66
C ARG A 145 16.90 -3.10 1.60
N GLY A 146 15.79 -2.80 0.95
CA GLY A 146 15.63 -1.70 0.02
C GLY A 146 14.46 -0.82 0.43
N ALA A 147 14.54 0.47 0.10
CA ALA A 147 13.46 1.41 0.33
C ALA A 147 12.75 1.73 -0.98
N TYR A 148 11.41 1.77 -0.97
CA TYR A 148 10.66 2.20 -2.14
C TYR A 148 9.83 3.46 -1.90
N HIS A 149 9.68 4.22 -2.98
CA HIS A 149 8.86 5.42 -3.08
C HIS A 149 7.66 5.17 -3.99
N PHE A 150 6.45 5.26 -3.46
CA PHE A 150 5.24 5.22 -4.28
C PHE A 150 5.05 6.55 -4.99
N TYR A 151 5.26 6.56 -6.30
CA TYR A 151 5.27 7.78 -7.09
C TYR A 151 3.85 8.27 -7.43
N ARG A 152 3.59 9.54 -7.21
CA ARG A 152 2.33 10.20 -7.57
C ARG A 152 2.55 11.13 -8.75
N THR A 153 2.06 10.75 -9.91
CA THR A 153 2.27 11.46 -11.18
C THR A 153 1.71 12.89 -11.21
N SER A 154 0.77 13.22 -10.31
CA SER A 154 0.21 14.58 -10.15
C SER A 154 1.03 15.49 -9.23
N LYS A 155 2.18 15.02 -8.75
CA LYS A 155 3.03 15.73 -7.78
C LYS A 155 4.40 16.05 -8.38
N ASP A 156 5.02 17.11 -7.88
CA ASP A 156 6.33 17.57 -8.33
C ASP A 156 7.41 16.50 -8.12
N PRO A 157 8.17 16.09 -9.16
CA PRO A 157 9.14 15.01 -9.07
C PRO A 157 10.33 15.33 -8.17
N HIS A 158 10.83 16.56 -8.14
CA HIS A 158 11.91 16.97 -7.25
C HIS A 158 11.52 16.86 -5.78
N ARG A 159 10.31 17.35 -5.44
CA ARG A 159 9.83 17.26 -4.05
C ARG A 159 9.64 15.82 -3.60
N GLN A 160 9.21 14.93 -4.51
CA GLN A 160 9.11 13.50 -4.24
C GLN A 160 10.50 12.89 -3.99
N ALA A 161 11.49 13.16 -4.85
CA ALA A 161 12.86 12.70 -4.67
C ALA A 161 13.46 13.19 -3.35
N GLN A 162 13.33 14.47 -3.03
CA GLN A 162 13.82 15.05 -1.77
C GLN A 162 13.13 14.46 -0.54
N SER A 163 11.81 14.21 -0.61
CA SER A 163 11.07 13.57 0.47
C SER A 163 11.59 12.16 0.74
N PHE A 164 11.84 11.40 -0.32
CA PHE A 164 12.41 10.05 -0.24
C PHE A 164 13.82 10.07 0.35
N ILE A 165 14.71 10.89 -0.19
CA ILE A 165 16.11 11.03 0.26
C ILE A 165 16.18 11.38 1.76
N ARG A 166 15.42 12.39 2.19
CA ARG A 166 15.37 12.79 3.61
C ARG A 166 14.84 11.69 4.52
N THR A 167 13.86 10.92 4.04
CA THR A 167 13.23 9.85 4.83
C THR A 167 14.15 8.65 4.97
N VAL A 168 14.78 8.22 3.89
CA VAL A 168 15.66 7.03 3.89
C VAL A 168 16.99 7.34 4.59
N GLY A 169 17.59 8.51 4.30
CA GLY A 169 18.93 8.87 4.79
C GLY A 169 20.01 8.07 4.07
N ALA A 170 21.13 7.85 4.73
CA ALA A 170 22.26 7.14 4.14
C ALA A 170 21.97 5.63 3.99
N LEU A 171 22.29 5.08 2.83
CA LEU A 171 22.32 3.64 2.60
C LEU A 171 23.65 3.06 3.11
N ARG A 172 23.58 1.86 3.69
CA ARG A 172 24.77 1.13 4.16
C ARG A 172 25.27 0.17 3.08
N HIS A 173 26.47 -0.31 3.25
CA HIS A 173 26.95 -1.45 2.47
C HIS A 173 26.02 -2.66 2.70
N GLY A 174 25.57 -3.27 1.60
CA GLY A 174 24.59 -4.38 1.64
C GLY A 174 23.12 -3.96 1.53
N ASP A 175 22.77 -2.68 1.75
CA ASP A 175 21.43 -2.19 1.41
C ASP A 175 21.20 -2.26 -0.11
N LEU A 176 19.99 -2.59 -0.53
CA LEU A 176 19.59 -2.64 -1.93
C LEU A 176 19.46 -1.22 -2.51
N PRO A 177 19.50 -1.07 -3.84
CA PRO A 177 19.24 0.22 -4.48
C PRO A 177 17.86 0.78 -4.09
N PRO A 178 17.71 2.13 -4.15
CA PRO A 178 16.40 2.77 -4.04
C PRO A 178 15.41 2.24 -5.09
N VAL A 179 14.12 2.25 -4.79
CA VAL A 179 13.09 1.83 -5.73
C VAL A 179 12.11 2.96 -6.01
N LEU A 180 11.85 3.21 -7.28
CA LEU A 180 10.76 4.04 -7.79
C LEU A 180 9.59 3.13 -8.15
N ASP A 181 8.51 3.19 -7.40
CA ASP A 181 7.28 2.44 -7.62
C ASP A 181 6.30 3.32 -8.41
N ILE A 182 6.07 2.96 -9.68
CA ILE A 182 5.18 3.67 -10.62
C ILE A 182 4.16 2.71 -11.24
N GLU A 183 2.90 2.92 -10.92
CA GLU A 183 1.81 2.03 -11.30
C GLU A 183 0.67 2.71 -12.04
N THR A 184 0.51 4.01 -11.89
CA THR A 184 -0.65 4.74 -12.40
C THR A 184 -0.29 6.07 -13.01
N THR A 185 -1.15 6.55 -13.92
CA THR A 185 -1.11 7.90 -14.45
C THR A 185 -2.33 8.70 -14.02
N HIS A 186 -2.38 9.98 -14.32
CA HIS A 186 -3.56 10.82 -14.13
C HIS A 186 -4.04 11.40 -15.46
N ASN A 187 -5.30 11.80 -15.53
CA ASN A 187 -5.90 12.35 -16.75
C ASN A 187 -5.13 13.57 -17.26
N GLY A 188 -4.87 13.59 -18.56
CA GLY A 188 -4.16 14.66 -19.24
C GLY A 188 -2.64 14.57 -19.19
N LEU A 189 -2.06 13.59 -18.49
CA LEU A 189 -0.62 13.39 -18.50
C LEU A 189 -0.19 12.68 -19.79
N THR A 190 0.67 13.31 -20.58
CA THR A 190 1.26 12.68 -21.77
C THR A 190 2.40 11.73 -21.39
N LYS A 191 2.65 10.71 -22.21
CA LYS A 191 3.79 9.81 -22.02
C LYS A 191 5.13 10.57 -21.97
N ALA A 192 5.31 11.56 -22.84
CA ALA A 192 6.52 12.37 -22.86
C ALA A 192 6.73 13.10 -21.53
N ARG A 193 5.69 13.73 -21.00
CA ARG A 193 5.78 14.43 -19.72
C ARG A 193 5.98 13.45 -18.56
N LEU A 194 5.26 12.32 -18.52
CA LEU A 194 5.47 11.27 -17.52
C LEU A 194 6.96 10.85 -17.48
N ASN A 195 7.52 10.48 -18.62
CA ASN A 195 8.90 10.00 -18.67
C ASN A 195 9.92 11.09 -18.30
N ALA A 196 9.67 12.34 -18.69
CA ALA A 196 10.52 13.47 -18.26
C ALA A 196 10.50 13.64 -16.73
N ASP A 197 9.33 13.58 -16.12
CA ASP A 197 9.17 13.72 -14.66
C ASP A 197 9.78 12.52 -13.90
N LEU A 198 9.64 11.29 -14.42
CA LEU A 198 10.29 10.11 -13.84
C LEU A 198 11.82 10.24 -13.90
N LEU A 199 12.38 10.71 -15.02
CA LEU A 199 13.82 10.92 -15.15
C LEU A 199 14.35 11.97 -14.16
N VAL A 200 13.59 12.99 -13.83
CA VAL A 200 13.96 13.96 -12.80
C VAL A 200 14.17 13.25 -11.46
N TRP A 201 13.20 12.46 -11.02
CA TRP A 201 13.29 11.70 -9.77
C TRP A 201 14.46 10.70 -9.79
N LEU A 202 14.53 9.91 -10.85
CA LEU A 202 15.54 8.85 -11.01
C LEU A 202 16.98 9.41 -10.94
N ARG A 203 17.25 10.49 -11.69
CA ARG A 203 18.58 11.12 -11.73
C ARG A 203 18.97 11.80 -10.40
N GLU A 204 18.01 12.44 -9.73
CA GLU A 204 18.26 13.08 -8.44
C GLU A 204 18.61 12.04 -7.37
N VAL A 205 17.87 10.93 -7.30
CA VAL A 205 18.12 9.84 -6.37
C VAL A 205 19.39 9.07 -6.73
N GLU A 206 19.64 8.82 -8.01
CA GLU A 206 20.90 8.22 -8.49
C GLU A 206 22.11 9.06 -8.10
N THR A 207 22.04 10.37 -8.32
CA THR A 207 23.11 11.31 -7.96
C THR A 207 23.39 11.30 -6.46
N HIS A 208 22.34 11.27 -5.63
CA HIS A 208 22.47 11.29 -4.18
C HIS A 208 23.11 10.01 -3.62
N TYR A 209 22.70 8.84 -4.12
CA TYR A 209 23.17 7.55 -3.58
C TYR A 209 24.33 6.93 -4.35
N GLY A 210 24.70 7.47 -5.52
CA GLY A 210 25.70 6.89 -6.40
C GLY A 210 25.30 5.51 -6.95
N ARG A 211 23.99 5.20 -6.97
CA ARG A 211 23.42 3.93 -7.40
C ARG A 211 22.17 4.16 -8.24
N LYS A 212 22.06 3.46 -9.36
CA LYS A 212 20.85 3.49 -10.19
C LYS A 212 19.65 2.95 -9.40
N PRO A 213 18.56 3.72 -9.27
CA PRO A 213 17.32 3.21 -8.71
C PRO A 213 16.75 2.07 -9.55
N VAL A 214 16.04 1.15 -8.90
CA VAL A 214 15.22 0.12 -9.55
C VAL A 214 13.84 0.72 -9.82
N ILE A 215 13.25 0.40 -10.95
CA ILE A 215 11.87 0.80 -11.28
C ILE A 215 10.96 -0.41 -11.05
N TYR A 216 10.02 -0.27 -10.10
CA TYR A 216 8.92 -1.21 -9.93
C TYR A 216 7.72 -0.74 -10.75
N THR A 217 7.13 -1.67 -11.50
CA THR A 217 5.91 -1.42 -12.28
C THR A 217 5.30 -2.73 -12.80
N TYR A 218 4.07 -2.65 -13.32
CA TYR A 218 3.44 -3.77 -14.04
C TYR A 218 4.00 -3.95 -15.44
N GLU A 219 3.93 -5.17 -15.97
CA GLU A 219 4.32 -5.50 -17.35
C GLU A 219 3.62 -4.59 -18.37
N SER A 220 2.29 -4.45 -18.25
CA SER A 220 1.52 -3.59 -19.16
C SER A 220 1.89 -2.11 -19.03
N PHE A 221 2.13 -1.61 -17.81
CA PHE A 221 2.54 -0.21 -17.62
C PHE A 221 3.92 0.06 -18.22
N ALA A 222 4.87 -0.85 -18.01
CA ALA A 222 6.20 -0.73 -18.60
C ALA A 222 6.13 -0.64 -20.13
N ARG A 223 5.37 -1.55 -20.77
CA ARG A 223 5.19 -1.58 -22.22
C ARG A 223 4.49 -0.34 -22.76
N ASP A 224 3.42 0.11 -22.08
CA ASP A 224 2.52 1.11 -22.62
C ASP A 224 2.94 2.54 -22.29
N TYR A 225 3.68 2.77 -21.21
CA TYR A 225 3.95 4.12 -20.69
C TYR A 225 5.43 4.46 -20.55
N LEU A 226 6.33 3.52 -20.23
CA LEU A 226 7.73 3.84 -20.06
C LEU A 226 8.46 3.98 -21.39
N SER A 227 9.38 4.93 -21.45
CA SER A 227 10.25 5.10 -22.62
C SER A 227 11.37 4.06 -22.64
N ARG A 228 11.90 3.79 -23.84
CA ARG A 228 13.08 2.93 -23.98
C ARG A 228 14.30 3.50 -23.24
N GLU A 229 14.46 4.82 -23.20
CA GLU A 229 15.53 5.47 -22.41
C GLU A 229 15.49 5.03 -20.95
N ILE A 230 14.31 5.04 -20.32
CA ILE A 230 14.14 4.62 -18.93
C ILE A 230 14.40 3.11 -18.79
N THR A 231 13.71 2.29 -19.58
CA THR A 231 13.76 0.84 -19.41
C THR A 231 15.12 0.22 -19.77
N SER A 232 15.93 0.88 -20.61
CA SER A 232 17.29 0.44 -20.91
C SER A 232 18.36 0.99 -19.97
N SER A 233 18.04 2.05 -19.22
CA SER A 233 19.02 2.72 -18.35
C SER A 233 18.95 2.29 -16.90
N TYR A 234 17.76 1.85 -16.44
CA TYR A 234 17.48 1.51 -15.06
C TYR A 234 17.03 0.05 -14.90
N PRO A 235 17.46 -0.64 -13.84
CA PRO A 235 17.02 -2.00 -13.54
C PRO A 235 15.49 -2.03 -13.32
N ILE A 236 14.85 -3.12 -13.73
CA ILE A 236 13.39 -3.27 -13.61
C ILE A 236 13.05 -4.34 -12.57
N TRP A 237 12.11 -4.01 -11.71
CA TRP A 237 11.37 -4.94 -10.87
C TRP A 237 9.94 -5.00 -11.42
N ILE A 238 9.62 -6.12 -12.06
CA ILE A 238 8.35 -6.27 -12.76
C ILE A 238 7.32 -6.99 -11.89
N ALA A 239 6.10 -6.48 -11.82
CA ALA A 239 4.95 -7.20 -11.28
C ALA A 239 4.20 -7.87 -12.44
N HIS A 240 4.13 -9.19 -12.39
CA HIS A 240 3.38 -9.99 -13.35
C HIS A 240 2.92 -11.28 -12.66
N TYR A 241 1.63 -11.34 -12.33
CA TYR A 241 1.03 -12.41 -11.54
C TYR A 241 0.43 -13.50 -12.41
N ASP A 242 0.22 -14.67 -11.81
CA ASP A 242 -0.46 -15.82 -12.42
C ASP A 242 0.14 -16.24 -13.77
N THR A 243 1.45 -16.14 -13.90
CA THR A 243 2.23 -16.52 -15.10
C THR A 243 3.45 -17.36 -14.70
N GLU A 244 3.93 -18.16 -15.65
CA GLU A 244 5.18 -18.95 -15.49
C GLU A 244 6.44 -18.09 -15.59
N ARG A 245 6.35 -16.93 -16.25
CA ARG A 245 7.45 -15.96 -16.40
C ARG A 245 6.91 -14.60 -16.90
N PRO A 246 7.62 -13.49 -16.65
CA PRO A 246 7.34 -12.22 -17.31
C PRO A 246 7.57 -12.30 -18.83
N ASP A 247 6.84 -11.49 -19.59
CA ASP A 247 7.01 -11.38 -21.05
C ASP A 247 8.38 -10.77 -21.41
N ARG A 248 8.85 -9.82 -20.58
CA ARG A 248 10.17 -9.21 -20.76
C ARG A 248 11.26 -10.04 -20.12
N GLU A 249 12.44 -10.03 -20.74
CA GLU A 249 13.58 -10.82 -20.24
C GLU A 249 14.60 -10.00 -19.43
N ASP A 250 14.53 -8.68 -19.47
CA ASP A 250 15.52 -7.76 -18.87
C ASP A 250 15.15 -7.28 -17.44
N TRP A 251 14.37 -8.09 -16.71
CA TRP A 251 14.03 -7.78 -15.31
C TRP A 251 15.14 -8.26 -14.36
N GLN A 252 15.32 -7.51 -13.27
CA GLN A 252 16.19 -7.88 -12.15
C GLN A 252 15.44 -8.53 -11.01
N TYR A 253 14.20 -8.06 -10.75
CA TYR A 253 13.28 -8.62 -9.77
C TYR A 253 11.94 -8.88 -10.45
N TRP A 254 11.27 -9.94 -10.02
CA TRP A 254 9.93 -10.28 -10.47
C TRP A 254 9.04 -10.56 -9.27
N GLN A 255 8.04 -9.69 -9.05
CA GLN A 255 6.96 -9.91 -8.11
C GLN A 255 5.90 -10.76 -8.82
N PHE A 256 5.83 -12.02 -8.44
CA PHE A 256 4.96 -13.00 -9.11
C PHE A 256 3.63 -13.23 -8.42
N THR A 257 3.44 -12.65 -7.21
CA THR A 257 2.20 -12.72 -6.46
C THR A 257 2.13 -11.63 -5.38
N ASP A 258 0.92 -11.24 -5.01
CA ASP A 258 0.55 -10.36 -3.90
C ASP A 258 -0.07 -11.11 -2.70
N ARG A 259 -0.10 -12.47 -2.75
CA ARG A 259 -0.82 -13.31 -1.80
C ARG A 259 -0.05 -14.55 -1.34
N ALA A 260 1.27 -14.45 -1.28
CA ALA A 260 2.09 -15.56 -0.79
C ALA A 260 1.91 -15.80 0.71
N LEU A 261 1.85 -17.09 1.08
CA LEU A 261 1.96 -17.51 2.46
C LEU A 261 3.44 -17.66 2.82
N VAL A 262 3.97 -16.72 3.60
CA VAL A 262 5.36 -16.77 4.08
C VAL A 262 5.38 -17.12 5.56
N TYR A 263 6.19 -18.12 5.93
CA TYR A 263 6.37 -18.47 7.33
C TYR A 263 7.02 -17.30 8.08
N GLY A 264 6.52 -16.99 9.27
CA GLY A 264 6.93 -15.80 10.01
C GLY A 264 6.12 -14.54 9.72
N ILE A 265 5.19 -14.57 8.75
CA ILE A 265 4.26 -13.45 8.47
C ILE A 265 2.83 -13.92 8.68
N GLU A 266 2.05 -13.14 9.42
CA GLU A 266 0.69 -13.53 9.81
C GLU A 266 -0.30 -13.55 8.63
N TYR A 267 -0.23 -12.55 7.75
CA TYR A 267 -1.11 -12.41 6.58
C TYR A 267 -0.37 -12.66 5.27
N PRO A 268 -1.07 -12.91 4.17
CA PRO A 268 -0.45 -12.96 2.85
C PRO A 268 0.35 -11.71 2.53
N VAL A 269 1.42 -11.87 1.77
CA VAL A 269 2.38 -10.81 1.43
C VAL A 269 2.82 -10.94 -0.01
N ASP A 270 3.24 -9.82 -0.59
CA ASP A 270 3.89 -9.76 -1.89
C ASP A 270 5.20 -10.55 -1.87
N LEU A 271 5.40 -11.40 -2.89
CA LEU A 271 6.58 -12.24 -2.99
C LEU A 271 7.25 -12.09 -4.35
N SER A 272 8.54 -11.86 -4.28
CA SER A 272 9.39 -11.62 -5.44
C SER A 272 10.55 -12.60 -5.53
N ILE A 273 11.04 -12.82 -6.75
CA ILE A 273 12.30 -13.49 -7.04
C ILE A 273 13.29 -12.47 -7.57
N ARG A 274 14.53 -12.52 -7.10
CA ARG A 274 15.67 -11.81 -7.68
C ARG A 274 16.44 -12.73 -8.58
N ARG A 275 16.71 -12.30 -9.82
CA ARG A 275 17.58 -13.01 -10.76
C ARG A 275 19.04 -12.97 -10.27
N LYS A 276 19.72 -14.10 -10.32
CA LYS A 276 21.16 -14.21 -10.03
C LYS A 276 22.00 -13.87 -11.22
#